data_2b8b410c2306bf52663b31464a7bac5d
#
_entry.id   2b8b410c2306bf52663b31464a7bac5d
#
_cell.length_a   1.000
_cell.length_b   1.000
_cell.length_c   1.000
_cell.angle_alpha   90.00
_cell.angle_beta   90.00
_cell.angle_gamma   90.00
#
_symmetry.space_group_name_H-M   'P 1'
#
loop_
_entity.id
_entity.type
_entity.pdbx_description
1 polymer ?
#
loop_
_entity_poly.entity_id
_entity_poly.type
_entity_poly.pdbx_seq_one_letter_code
_entity_poly.pdbx_strand_id
1 'polypeptide(L)'
;GISLHQAPHLIERGVSSASATFIVSTFSLVSGASALLYGLAVRRFGARTNLFVSSVCLALGCILMTKIQSSSLGYAAAIFFGIGIGGILCVLPIIWADYYGRTNFGAIRGVVLTVQVAAQALGPILSGAMHDWTHNYDLSLLVFSLMAILSALICPLIRPPSP
;
A
#
# COMPACT_ATOMS: atom_id res chain seq x y z
N GLY A 1 2.40 -8.50 -1.08
CA GLY A 1 2.20 -9.47 0.00
C GLY A 1 0.74 -9.49 0.43
N ILE A 2 0.30 -8.52 1.21
CA ILE A 2 -1.04 -8.48 1.83
C ILE A 2 -2.17 -8.61 0.80
N SER A 3 -2.10 -7.98 -0.35
CA SER A 3 -3.19 -7.99 -1.34
C SER A 3 -3.58 -9.39 -1.81
N LEU A 4 -2.66 -10.35 -1.83
CA LEU A 4 -2.93 -11.74 -2.20
C LEU A 4 -3.51 -12.57 -1.03
N HIS A 5 -3.13 -12.22 0.20
CA HIS A 5 -3.58 -12.95 1.40
C HIS A 5 -4.79 -12.28 2.08
N GLN A 6 -5.35 -11.21 1.49
CA GLN A 6 -6.45 -10.45 2.06
C GLN A 6 -7.72 -11.29 2.19
N ALA A 7 -8.10 -12.03 1.15
CA ALA A 7 -9.30 -12.89 1.19
C ALA A 7 -9.14 -14.06 2.17
N PRO A 8 -8.04 -14.86 2.14
CA PRO A 8 -7.79 -15.88 3.16
C PRO A 8 -7.84 -15.35 4.59
N HIS A 9 -7.17 -14.24 4.87
CA HIS A 9 -7.17 -13.60 6.18
C HIS A 9 -8.58 -13.22 6.67
N LEU A 10 -9.42 -12.65 5.78
CA LEU A 10 -10.81 -12.31 6.11
C LEU A 10 -11.64 -13.55 6.46
N ILE A 11 -11.45 -14.64 5.70
CA ILE A 11 -12.17 -15.91 5.92
C ILE A 11 -11.73 -16.54 7.26
N GLU A 12 -10.43 -16.55 7.57
CA GLU A 12 -9.91 -17.02 8.86
C GLU A 12 -10.47 -16.23 10.05
N ARG A 13 -10.79 -14.94 9.84
CA ARG A 13 -11.45 -14.08 10.84
C ARG A 13 -12.96 -14.24 10.92
N GLY A 14 -13.53 -15.23 10.22
CA GLY A 14 -14.96 -15.56 10.27
C GLY A 14 -15.83 -14.72 9.33
N VAL A 15 -15.24 -13.94 8.42
CA VAL A 15 -15.97 -13.23 7.37
C VAL A 15 -16.39 -14.25 6.30
N SER A 16 -17.65 -14.22 5.86
CA SER A 16 -18.12 -15.15 4.80
C SER A 16 -17.31 -14.95 3.50
N SER A 17 -17.10 -16.01 2.74
CA SER A 17 -16.35 -15.97 1.48
C SER A 17 -16.92 -14.95 0.49
N ALA A 18 -18.24 -14.82 0.41
CA ALA A 18 -18.91 -13.81 -0.42
C ALA A 18 -18.52 -12.38 0.03
N SER A 19 -18.63 -12.09 1.34
CA SER A 19 -18.24 -10.77 1.89
C SER A 19 -16.75 -10.50 1.70
N ALA A 20 -15.87 -11.49 1.88
CA ALA A 20 -14.44 -11.35 1.64
C ALA A 20 -14.14 -10.95 0.19
N THR A 21 -14.82 -11.56 -0.78
CA THR A 21 -14.70 -11.20 -2.20
C THR A 21 -15.13 -9.75 -2.46
N PHE A 22 -16.25 -9.32 -1.90
CA PHE A 22 -16.71 -7.93 -2.05
C PHE A 22 -15.76 -6.93 -1.37
N ILE A 23 -15.17 -7.25 -0.23
CA ILE A 23 -14.19 -6.41 0.46
C ILE A 23 -12.93 -6.26 -0.42
N VAL A 24 -12.43 -7.34 -1.03
CA VAL A 24 -11.28 -7.28 -1.95
C VAL A 24 -11.61 -6.49 -3.21
N SER A 25 -12.82 -6.62 -3.74
CA SER A 25 -13.29 -5.82 -4.87
C SER A 25 -13.36 -4.31 -4.50
N THR A 26 -13.84 -4.00 -3.31
CA THR A 26 -13.87 -2.62 -2.78
C THR A 26 -12.45 -2.05 -2.68
N PHE A 27 -11.49 -2.81 -2.15
CA PHE A 27 -10.08 -2.42 -2.14
C PHE A 27 -9.58 -2.05 -3.55
N SER A 28 -9.86 -2.88 -4.55
CA SER A 28 -9.40 -2.66 -5.92
C SER A 28 -10.00 -1.41 -6.55
N LEU A 29 -11.32 -1.21 -6.38
CA LEU A 29 -12.03 -0.03 -6.87
C LEU A 29 -11.52 1.25 -6.19
N VAL A 30 -11.38 1.23 -4.87
CA VAL A 30 -10.87 2.38 -4.11
C VAL A 30 -9.44 2.68 -4.49
N SER A 31 -8.58 1.68 -4.71
CA SER A 31 -7.20 1.89 -5.15
C SER A 31 -7.14 2.59 -6.51
N GLY A 32 -7.96 2.15 -7.49
CA GLY A 32 -8.05 2.79 -8.80
C GLY A 32 -8.57 4.24 -8.72
N ALA A 33 -9.67 4.46 -8.00
CA ALA A 33 -10.24 5.79 -7.80
C ALA A 33 -9.26 6.73 -7.07
N SER A 34 -8.59 6.23 -6.04
CA SER A 34 -7.59 6.99 -5.28
C SER A 34 -6.39 7.39 -6.13
N ALA A 35 -5.91 6.51 -7.02
CA ALA A 35 -4.82 6.85 -7.92
C ALA A 35 -5.16 8.06 -8.80
N LEU A 36 -6.39 8.15 -9.31
CA LEU A 36 -6.85 9.33 -10.06
C LEU A 36 -6.89 10.60 -9.19
N LEU A 37 -7.44 10.49 -7.98
CA LEU A 37 -7.52 11.61 -7.05
C LEU A 37 -6.13 12.12 -6.63
N TYR A 38 -5.19 11.22 -6.35
CA TYR A 38 -3.81 11.58 -6.04
C TYR A 38 -3.11 12.26 -7.22
N GLY A 39 -3.39 11.83 -8.45
CA GLY A 39 -2.86 12.48 -9.65
C GLY A 39 -3.27 13.96 -9.76
N LEU A 40 -4.50 14.28 -9.32
CA LEU A 40 -4.98 15.67 -9.23
C LEU A 40 -4.41 16.38 -7.99
N ALA A 41 -4.39 15.71 -6.84
CA ALA A 41 -3.97 16.28 -5.56
C ALA A 41 -2.47 16.64 -5.53
N VAL A 42 -1.62 15.89 -6.23
CA VAL A 42 -0.18 16.17 -6.30
C VAL A 42 0.10 17.57 -6.86
N ARG A 43 -0.71 18.03 -7.81
CA ARG A 43 -0.57 19.38 -8.40
C ARG A 43 -0.82 20.50 -7.39
N ARG A 44 -1.65 20.25 -6.36
CA ARG A 44 -2.03 21.25 -5.36
C ARG A 44 -1.21 21.14 -4.06
N PHE A 45 -0.95 19.94 -3.59
CA PHE A 45 -0.36 19.67 -2.27
C PHE A 45 1.09 19.18 -2.35
N GLY A 46 1.60 18.94 -3.57
CA GLY A 46 2.93 18.41 -3.79
C GLY A 46 3.04 16.89 -3.53
N ALA A 47 4.05 16.28 -4.14
CA ALA A 47 4.20 14.83 -4.13
C ALA A 47 4.54 14.26 -2.73
N ARG A 48 5.34 14.97 -1.94
CA ARG A 48 5.72 14.52 -0.57
C ARG A 48 4.53 14.38 0.36
N THR A 49 3.67 15.42 0.40
CA THR A 49 2.46 15.41 1.25
C THR A 49 1.54 14.27 0.85
N ASN A 50 1.36 14.05 -0.44
CA ASN A 50 0.53 12.96 -0.93
C ASN A 50 1.14 11.59 -0.62
N LEU A 51 2.46 11.42 -0.71
CA LEU A 51 3.14 10.19 -0.32
C LEU A 51 3.01 9.92 1.19
N PHE A 52 3.15 10.97 2.02
CA PHE A 52 2.93 10.87 3.46
C PHE A 52 1.50 10.39 3.78
N VAL A 53 0.48 11.04 3.21
CA VAL A 53 -0.93 10.66 3.40
C VAL A 53 -1.18 9.22 2.95
N SER A 54 -0.64 8.83 1.79
CA SER A 54 -0.75 7.44 1.29
C SER A 54 -0.16 6.43 2.26
N SER A 55 1.04 6.72 2.80
CA SER A 55 1.73 5.83 3.74
C SER A 55 0.97 5.70 5.06
N VAL A 56 0.40 6.81 5.56
CA VAL A 56 -0.45 6.79 6.76
C VAL A 56 -1.72 5.98 6.51
N CYS A 57 -2.41 6.19 5.39
CA CYS A 57 -3.59 5.40 5.04
C CYS A 57 -3.26 3.91 4.91
N LEU A 58 -2.12 3.57 4.30
CA LEU A 58 -1.65 2.19 4.20
C LEU A 58 -1.43 1.56 5.57
N ALA A 59 -0.74 2.27 6.48
CA ALA A 59 -0.51 1.81 7.84
C ALA A 59 -1.81 1.57 8.60
N LEU A 60 -2.76 2.52 8.52
CA LEU A 60 -4.08 2.39 9.13
C LEU A 60 -4.84 1.20 8.56
N GLY A 61 -4.84 1.01 7.24
CA GLY A 61 -5.46 -0.15 6.60
C GLY A 61 -4.89 -1.47 7.11
N CYS A 62 -3.55 -1.59 7.24
CA CYS A 62 -2.90 -2.78 7.79
C CYS A 62 -3.28 -3.01 9.26
N ILE A 63 -3.28 -1.96 10.10
CA ILE A 63 -3.66 -2.06 11.51
C ILE A 63 -5.14 -2.48 11.65
N LEU A 64 -6.04 -1.89 10.88
CA LEU A 64 -7.44 -2.26 10.90
C LEU A 64 -7.65 -3.73 10.51
N MET A 65 -6.85 -4.25 9.57
CA MET A 65 -6.92 -5.65 9.18
C MET A 65 -6.58 -6.61 10.32
N THR A 66 -5.69 -6.25 11.27
CA THR A 66 -5.40 -7.10 12.45
C THR A 66 -6.57 -7.13 13.44
N LYS A 67 -7.49 -6.18 13.39
CA LYS A 67 -8.62 -6.02 14.31
C LYS A 67 -9.95 -6.48 13.75
N ILE A 68 -9.98 -7.14 12.60
CA ILE A 68 -11.22 -7.57 11.96
C ILE A 68 -12.00 -8.51 12.87
N GLN A 69 -13.23 -8.10 13.20
CA GLN A 69 -14.22 -8.87 13.94
C GLN A 69 -15.60 -8.84 13.24
N SER A 70 -15.72 -8.05 12.16
CA SER A 70 -16.95 -7.87 11.41
C SER A 70 -16.67 -7.46 9.96
N SER A 71 -17.60 -7.73 9.07
CA SER A 71 -17.49 -7.32 7.66
C SER A 71 -17.36 -5.81 7.51
N SER A 72 -18.03 -5.02 8.36
CA SER A 72 -17.95 -3.55 8.32
C SER A 72 -16.52 -3.04 8.57
N LEU A 73 -15.80 -3.63 9.53
CA LEU A 73 -14.42 -3.29 9.78
C LEU A 73 -13.50 -3.75 8.63
N GLY A 74 -13.83 -4.87 8.00
CA GLY A 74 -13.16 -5.34 6.78
C GLY A 74 -13.28 -4.34 5.63
N TYR A 75 -14.45 -3.76 5.40
CA TYR A 75 -14.63 -2.70 4.39
C TYR A 75 -13.83 -1.44 4.75
N ALA A 76 -13.85 -1.00 6.00
CA ALA A 76 -13.06 0.15 6.43
C ALA A 76 -11.56 -0.08 6.20
N ALA A 77 -11.05 -1.26 6.58
CA ALA A 77 -9.66 -1.64 6.33
C ALA A 77 -9.31 -1.63 4.85
N ALA A 78 -10.19 -2.20 3.99
CA ALA A 78 -10.01 -2.23 2.55
C ALA A 78 -10.00 -0.82 1.92
N ILE A 79 -10.82 0.10 2.41
CA ILE A 79 -10.85 1.48 1.95
C ILE A 79 -9.52 2.18 2.28
N PHE A 80 -9.07 2.16 3.54
CA PHE A 80 -7.80 2.79 3.91
C PHE A 80 -6.60 2.16 3.19
N PHE A 81 -6.58 0.84 3.08
CA PHE A 81 -5.53 0.13 2.37
C PHE A 81 -5.53 0.47 0.87
N GLY A 82 -6.72 0.57 0.24
CA GLY A 82 -6.88 0.96 -1.16
C GLY A 82 -6.41 2.40 -1.41
N ILE A 83 -6.77 3.35 -0.54
CA ILE A 83 -6.30 4.74 -0.61
C ILE A 83 -4.76 4.78 -0.55
N GLY A 84 -4.16 4.03 0.38
CA GLY A 84 -2.71 3.95 0.53
C GLY A 84 -2.01 3.40 -0.71
N ILE A 85 -2.44 2.24 -1.21
CA ILE A 85 -1.86 1.62 -2.40
C ILE A 85 -2.04 2.49 -3.65
N GLY A 86 -3.25 3.01 -3.89
CA GLY A 86 -3.53 3.89 -5.04
C GLY A 86 -2.65 5.14 -5.04
N GLY A 87 -2.44 5.74 -3.87
CA GLY A 87 -1.57 6.89 -3.72
C GLY A 87 -0.09 6.56 -4.00
N ILE A 88 0.43 5.49 -3.43
CA ILE A 88 1.83 5.07 -3.66
C ILE A 88 2.07 4.78 -5.14
N LEU A 89 1.18 4.04 -5.80
CA LEU A 89 1.31 3.69 -7.22
C LEU A 89 1.29 4.91 -8.14
N CYS A 90 0.52 5.95 -7.78
CA CYS A 90 0.44 7.19 -8.55
C CYS A 90 1.61 8.14 -8.24
N VAL A 91 1.91 8.37 -6.95
CA VAL A 91 2.81 9.44 -6.52
C VAL A 91 4.28 9.09 -6.73
N LEU A 92 4.69 7.84 -6.53
CA LEU A 92 6.10 7.43 -6.70
C LEU A 92 6.66 7.73 -8.10
N PRO A 93 5.99 7.38 -9.21
CA PRO A 93 6.47 7.74 -10.54
C PRO A 93 6.63 9.25 -10.75
N ILE A 94 5.74 10.05 -10.15
CA ILE A 94 5.79 11.51 -10.25
C ILE A 94 7.03 12.04 -9.53
N ILE A 95 7.32 11.56 -8.32
CA ILE A 95 8.52 11.94 -7.57
C ILE A 95 9.80 11.61 -8.36
N TRP A 96 9.88 10.44 -8.98
CA TRP A 96 11.04 10.08 -9.79
C TRP A 96 11.22 11.03 -10.98
N ALA A 97 10.11 11.40 -11.66
CA ALA A 97 10.16 12.34 -12.78
C ALA A 97 10.59 13.75 -12.32
N ASP A 98 10.09 14.19 -11.17
CA ASP A 98 10.37 15.54 -10.64
C ASP A 98 11.81 15.67 -10.13
N TYR A 99 12.38 14.60 -9.53
CA TYR A 99 13.69 14.65 -8.89
C TYR A 99 14.85 14.37 -9.85
N TYR A 100 14.66 13.50 -10.82
CA TYR A 100 15.73 13.06 -11.73
C TYR A 100 15.55 13.55 -13.16
N GLY A 101 14.52 14.35 -13.41
CA GLY A 101 14.22 14.86 -14.74
C GLY A 101 13.63 13.83 -15.69
N ARG A 102 13.21 14.31 -16.86
CA ARG A 102 12.54 13.45 -17.86
C ARG A 102 13.50 12.75 -18.80
N THR A 103 14.72 13.25 -18.95
CA THR A 103 15.70 12.75 -19.94
C THR A 103 16.09 11.30 -19.67
N ASN A 104 16.33 10.92 -18.42
CA ASN A 104 16.74 9.57 -18.02
C ASN A 104 15.62 8.78 -17.33
N PHE A 105 14.39 9.29 -17.39
CA PHE A 105 13.25 8.71 -16.68
C PHE A 105 13.03 7.22 -16.99
N GLY A 106 13.19 6.82 -18.26
CA GLY A 106 13.00 5.43 -18.67
C GLY A 106 13.98 4.47 -17.99
N ALA A 107 15.27 4.83 -17.95
CA ALA A 107 16.31 4.02 -17.32
C ALA A 107 16.10 3.92 -15.78
N ILE A 108 15.84 5.05 -15.14
CA ILE A 108 15.57 5.11 -13.68
C ILE A 108 14.31 4.30 -13.36
N ARG A 109 13.24 4.49 -14.13
CA ARG A 109 11.99 3.76 -13.96
C ARG A 109 12.18 2.26 -14.14
N GLY A 110 12.99 1.82 -15.09
CA GLY A 110 13.33 0.41 -15.31
C GLY A 110 13.96 -0.23 -14.07
N VAL A 111 15.00 0.39 -13.51
CA VAL A 111 15.67 -0.10 -12.30
C VAL A 111 14.70 -0.13 -11.11
N VAL A 112 13.99 0.97 -10.88
CA VAL A 112 13.03 1.06 -9.76
C VAL A 112 11.92 0.04 -9.90
N LEU A 113 11.36 -0.17 -11.09
CA LEU A 113 10.35 -1.19 -11.34
C LEU A 113 10.87 -2.60 -11.07
N THR A 114 12.10 -2.90 -11.47
CA THR A 114 12.71 -4.22 -11.21
C THR A 114 12.78 -4.49 -9.70
N VAL A 115 13.27 -3.52 -8.92
CA VAL A 115 13.32 -3.64 -7.45
C VAL A 115 11.92 -3.74 -6.85
N GLN A 116 10.97 -2.94 -7.35
CA GLN A 116 9.59 -2.95 -6.89
C GLN A 116 8.91 -4.29 -7.16
N VAL A 117 9.08 -4.86 -8.36
CA VAL A 117 8.51 -6.16 -8.73
C VAL A 117 9.14 -7.29 -7.91
N ALA A 118 10.47 -7.27 -7.71
CA ALA A 118 11.16 -8.22 -6.85
C ALA A 118 10.62 -8.16 -5.40
N ALA A 119 10.47 -6.97 -4.84
CA ALA A 119 9.90 -6.78 -3.51
C ALA A 119 8.42 -7.24 -3.43
N GLN A 120 7.65 -7.02 -4.50
CA GLN A 120 6.27 -7.50 -4.58
C GLN A 120 6.20 -9.03 -4.65
N ALA A 121 7.13 -9.68 -5.32
CA ALA A 121 7.21 -11.14 -5.38
C ALA A 121 7.63 -11.75 -4.03
N LEU A 122 8.59 -11.12 -3.33
CA LEU A 122 9.02 -11.57 -2.00
C LEU A 122 7.95 -11.38 -0.91
N GLY A 123 7.12 -10.35 -1.03
CA GLY A 123 6.10 -10.02 -0.04
C GLY A 123 5.15 -11.18 0.31
N PRO A 124 4.51 -11.84 -0.65
CA PRO A 124 3.66 -13.00 -0.39
C PRO A 124 4.42 -14.19 0.23
N ILE A 125 5.66 -14.44 -0.22
CA ILE A 125 6.50 -15.52 0.31
C ILE A 125 6.79 -15.28 1.80
N LEU A 126 7.21 -14.07 2.16
CA LEU A 126 7.46 -13.70 3.55
C LEU A 126 6.18 -13.77 4.39
N SER A 127 5.06 -13.27 3.86
CA SER A 127 3.78 -13.30 4.56
C SER A 127 3.28 -14.75 4.76
N GLY A 128 3.47 -15.63 3.77
CA GLY A 128 3.15 -17.06 3.88
C GLY A 128 4.04 -17.76 4.92
N ALA A 129 5.35 -17.54 4.88
CA ALA A 129 6.28 -18.11 5.86
C ALA A 129 5.96 -17.64 7.30
N MET A 130 5.61 -16.37 7.48
CA MET A 130 5.16 -15.85 8.78
C MET A 130 3.85 -16.52 9.24
N HIS A 131 2.92 -16.73 8.32
CA HIS A 131 1.68 -17.44 8.60
C HIS A 131 1.94 -18.90 9.03
N ASP A 132 2.84 -19.60 8.35
CA ASP A 132 3.18 -20.99 8.69
C ASP A 132 3.78 -21.12 10.10
N TRP A 133 4.48 -20.09 10.58
CA TRP A 133 5.05 -20.06 11.93
C TRP A 133 4.06 -19.65 13.02
N THR A 134 3.16 -18.70 12.70
CA THR A 134 2.26 -18.11 13.72
C THR A 134 0.81 -18.57 13.61
N HIS A 135 0.49 -19.33 12.55
CA HIS A 135 -0.87 -19.77 12.20
C HIS A 135 -1.89 -18.64 12.08
N ASN A 136 -1.41 -17.42 11.78
CA ASN A 136 -2.23 -16.25 11.49
C ASN A 136 -1.44 -15.22 10.66
N TYR A 137 -2.14 -14.24 10.09
CA TYR A 137 -1.53 -13.16 9.29
C TYR A 137 -1.17 -11.91 10.11
N ASP A 138 -1.41 -11.89 11.42
CA ASP A 138 -1.24 -10.69 12.25
C ASP A 138 0.21 -10.21 12.28
N LEU A 139 1.17 -11.14 12.37
CA LEU A 139 2.59 -10.78 12.35
C LEU A 139 2.98 -10.08 11.05
N SER A 140 2.56 -10.62 9.91
CA SER A 140 2.87 -10.00 8.61
C SER A 140 2.19 -8.63 8.45
N LEU A 141 0.95 -8.49 8.90
CA LEU A 141 0.23 -7.21 8.89
C LEU A 141 0.89 -6.17 9.79
N LEU A 142 1.38 -6.55 10.97
CA LEU A 142 2.12 -5.67 11.87
C LEU A 142 3.47 -5.24 11.27
N VAL A 143 4.22 -6.15 10.68
CA VAL A 143 5.49 -5.83 10.01
C VAL A 143 5.26 -4.85 8.86
N PHE A 144 4.26 -5.09 8.01
CA PHE A 144 3.95 -4.18 6.90
C PHE A 144 3.40 -2.84 7.38
N SER A 145 2.62 -2.81 8.48
CA SER A 145 2.18 -1.55 9.07
C SER A 145 3.35 -0.73 9.62
N LEU A 146 4.30 -1.39 10.28
CA LEU A 146 5.52 -0.74 10.77
C LEU A 146 6.34 -0.14 9.62
N MET A 147 6.53 -0.90 8.53
CA MET A 147 7.21 -0.40 7.34
C MET A 147 6.49 0.80 6.72
N ALA A 148 5.15 0.80 6.69
CA ALA A 148 4.36 1.93 6.19
C ALA A 148 4.49 3.17 7.11
N ILE A 149 4.52 2.98 8.43
CA ILE A 149 4.77 4.06 9.40
C ILE A 149 6.18 4.63 9.22
N LEU A 150 7.19 3.78 9.10
CA LEU A 150 8.57 4.23 8.84
C LEU A 150 8.66 5.01 7.52
N SER A 151 7.99 4.54 6.48
CA SER A 151 7.88 5.25 5.21
C SER A 151 7.24 6.64 5.40
N ALA A 152 6.16 6.74 6.16
CA ALA A 152 5.51 8.01 6.47
C ALA A 152 6.45 8.97 7.21
N LEU A 153 7.21 8.48 8.20
CA LEU A 153 8.16 9.29 8.95
C LEU A 153 9.34 9.79 8.11
N ILE A 154 9.75 9.01 7.10
CA ILE A 154 10.85 9.39 6.19
C ILE A 154 10.36 10.39 5.13
N CYS A 155 9.09 10.36 4.70
CA CYS A 155 8.57 11.24 3.64
C CYS A 155 8.90 12.74 3.83
N PRO A 156 8.79 13.36 5.02
CA PRO A 156 9.14 14.76 5.20
C PRO A 156 10.63 15.06 5.03
N LEU A 157 11.50 14.06 5.23
CA LEU A 157 12.95 14.20 5.15
C LEU A 157 13.48 14.14 3.71
N ILE A 158 12.65 13.64 2.77
CA ILE A 158 13.03 13.56 1.35
C ILE A 158 13.17 14.98 0.79
N ARG A 159 14.35 15.34 0.32
CA ARG A 159 14.60 16.64 -0.33
C ARG A 159 14.86 16.43 -1.82
N PRO A 160 14.42 17.34 -2.71
CA PRO A 160 14.83 17.29 -4.09
C PRO A 160 16.35 17.44 -4.16
N PRO A 161 17.01 16.77 -5.12
CA PRO A 161 18.43 17.04 -5.37
C PRO A 161 18.64 18.52 -5.65
N SER A 162 19.73 19.09 -5.11
CA SER A 162 20.15 20.45 -5.47
C SER A 162 20.50 20.49 -6.96
N PRO A 163 20.17 21.56 -7.67
CA PRO A 163 20.51 21.73 -9.09
C PRO A 163 22.02 21.72 -9.33
#